data_3d9772bc3aae554b64ee5e4361645331
#
_entry.id   3d9772bc3aae554b64ee5e4361645331
#
_cell.length_a   1.000
_cell.length_b   1.000
_cell.length_c   1.000
_cell.angle_alpha   90.00
_cell.angle_beta   90.00
_cell.angle_gamma   90.00
#
_symmetry.space_group_name_H-M   'P 1'
#
loop_
_entity.id
_entity.type
_entity.pdbx_description
1 polymer ?
#
loop_
_entity_poly.entity_id
_entity_poly.type
_entity_poly.pdbx_seq_one_letter_code
_entity_poly.pdbx_strand_id
1 'polypeptide(L)'
;MPALLSAIVVLAQLFHRTPLVDVVTGAAPAGARLVYPIGHVYFAPFTLPADWLNGGSRHDIVGFMVWAVLLFALARLFGRGAGGAPTASPAIRGVREAAVWALFVLSISGFIAWAAFLPRPIPRLVADDPAALVFDIHSHTELSHDGRPGFGAMASAAWHARAGFDAAFVTDHNRFGAASRWRTDGADRAPRLLDGEELSLSGLHIVVLGNRAEISNRGWDQSWDSTGALIRRLSGRDSARATPESRIPISDVFLVASLPEYWRKHWGPQLGDLAAWGVEGFEVWTTSPRAMELPPAERRAVIARARLSGLTLFGATDMHGYGNAATVWNVARLPGWRELSDSALTAALIDLWRTRKAEASRVIAIGRWQPASRLEAALAVPGNLLRLLFTASRPHGAALLAWISVSAILLARRRTPRP
;
A
#
# COMPACT_ATOMS: atom_id res chain seq x y z
N MET A 1 26.18 18.45 15.32
CA MET A 1 25.18 17.71 14.55
C MET A 1 24.25 16.82 15.41
N PRO A 2 24.67 15.97 16.35
CA PRO A 2 23.76 15.18 17.18
C PRO A 2 22.74 16.02 17.96
N ALA A 3 23.16 17.10 18.59
CA ALA A 3 22.26 18.01 19.34
C ALA A 3 21.16 18.60 18.45
N LEU A 4 21.47 18.99 17.20
CA LEU A 4 20.49 19.51 16.26
C LEU A 4 19.47 18.42 15.86
N LEU A 5 19.93 17.20 15.58
CA LEU A 5 19.05 16.08 15.25
C LEU A 5 18.14 15.72 16.43
N SER A 6 18.68 15.70 17.65
CA SER A 6 17.88 15.48 18.86
C SER A 6 16.83 16.57 19.04
N ALA A 7 17.18 17.84 18.84
CA ALA A 7 16.25 18.96 18.92
C ALA A 7 15.12 18.83 17.89
N ILE A 8 15.45 18.43 16.65
CA ILE A 8 14.44 18.19 15.60
C ILE A 8 13.47 17.07 16.01
N VAL A 9 13.99 15.95 16.54
CA VAL A 9 13.14 14.84 16.99
C VAL A 9 12.25 15.27 18.15
N VAL A 10 12.78 15.98 19.16
CA VAL A 10 11.99 16.49 20.29
C VAL A 10 10.90 17.44 19.80
N LEU A 11 11.25 18.40 18.95
CA LEU A 11 10.29 19.34 18.37
C LEU A 11 9.18 18.61 17.60
N ALA A 12 9.56 17.61 16.79
CA ALA A 12 8.59 16.81 16.05
C ALA A 12 7.63 16.07 16.98
N GLN A 13 8.10 15.56 18.12
CA GLN A 13 7.27 14.87 19.10
C GLN A 13 6.35 15.82 19.90
N LEU A 14 6.72 17.10 20.07
CA LEU A 14 5.84 18.11 20.66
C LEU A 14 4.64 18.43 19.74
N PHE A 15 4.85 18.38 18.43
CA PHE A 15 3.83 18.61 17.40
C PHE A 15 3.36 17.32 16.72
N HIS A 16 3.36 16.21 17.46
CA HIS A 16 2.97 14.91 16.95
C HIS A 16 1.56 14.93 16.34
N ARG A 17 1.43 14.25 15.19
CA ARG A 17 0.16 14.08 14.45
C ARG A 17 -0.05 12.62 14.15
N THR A 18 -1.31 12.20 14.01
CA THR A 18 -1.60 10.84 13.53
C THR A 18 -1.03 10.64 12.11
N PRO A 19 -0.43 9.48 11.83
CA PRO A 19 -0.04 9.14 10.47
C PRO A 19 -1.24 8.81 9.57
N LEU A 20 -2.40 8.50 10.15
CA LEU A 20 -3.58 8.04 9.43
C LEU A 20 -4.41 9.20 8.87
N VAL A 21 -4.98 8.97 7.71
CA VAL A 21 -5.96 9.84 7.05
C VAL A 21 -7.10 9.01 6.49
N ASP A 22 -8.32 9.47 6.66
CA ASP A 22 -9.46 9.00 5.88
C ASP A 22 -9.36 9.64 4.48
N VAL A 23 -9.20 8.78 3.46
CA VAL A 23 -8.91 9.20 2.08
C VAL A 23 -10.06 10.00 1.48
N VAL A 24 -11.28 9.71 1.91
CA VAL A 24 -12.51 10.31 1.35
C VAL A 24 -12.80 11.68 1.93
N THR A 25 -12.49 11.88 3.23
CA THR A 25 -12.75 13.13 3.94
C THR A 25 -11.51 14.00 4.10
N GLY A 26 -10.32 13.41 4.00
CA GLY A 26 -9.03 14.08 4.28
C GLY A 26 -8.76 14.28 5.78
N ALA A 27 -9.66 13.88 6.67
CA ALA A 27 -9.55 14.04 8.10
C ALA A 27 -8.80 12.90 8.78
N ALA A 28 -8.34 13.10 10.01
CA ALA A 28 -7.85 12.02 10.86
C ALA A 28 -9.01 11.07 11.20
N PRO A 29 -8.85 9.74 10.99
CA PRO A 29 -9.95 8.80 11.27
C PRO A 29 -10.15 8.64 12.78
N ALA A 30 -11.38 8.83 13.25
CA ALA A 30 -11.75 8.50 14.63
C ALA A 30 -11.90 6.98 14.79
N GLY A 31 -11.54 6.44 15.96
CA GLY A 31 -11.73 5.04 16.31
C GLY A 31 -10.84 4.06 15.54
N ALA A 32 -9.72 4.52 14.99
CA ALA A 32 -8.72 3.67 14.36
C ALA A 32 -7.31 4.20 14.66
N ARG A 33 -6.36 3.28 14.93
CA ARG A 33 -4.98 3.60 15.26
C ARG A 33 -4.01 2.56 14.75
N LEU A 34 -2.75 2.95 14.58
CA LEU A 34 -1.67 2.00 14.29
C LEU A 34 -1.07 1.48 15.60
N VAL A 35 -0.85 0.19 15.63
CA VAL A 35 -0.09 -0.50 16.67
C VAL A 35 1.20 -1.03 16.06
N TYR A 36 2.31 -0.74 16.74
CA TYR A 36 3.65 -1.08 16.26
C TYR A 36 4.25 -2.20 17.11
N PRO A 37 4.75 -3.28 16.49
CA PRO A 37 5.53 -4.28 17.19
C PRO A 37 6.79 -3.67 17.81
N ILE A 38 7.26 -4.21 18.93
CA ILE A 38 8.41 -3.68 19.66
C ILE A 38 9.68 -3.58 18.79
N GLY A 39 9.92 -4.59 17.93
CA GLY A 39 11.04 -4.57 16.99
C GLY A 39 10.94 -3.45 15.96
N HIS A 40 9.72 -3.06 15.55
CA HIS A 40 9.53 -1.91 14.67
C HIS A 40 9.98 -0.61 15.34
N VAL A 41 9.67 -0.45 16.63
CA VAL A 41 10.03 0.72 17.43
C VAL A 41 11.54 0.79 17.65
N TYR A 42 12.19 -0.30 18.05
CA TYR A 42 13.63 -0.32 18.29
C TYR A 42 14.44 -0.02 17.05
N PHE A 43 13.99 -0.46 15.88
CA PHE A 43 14.66 -0.20 14.60
C PHE A 43 14.05 1.00 13.84
N ALA A 44 13.47 1.96 14.54
CA ALA A 44 12.82 3.15 13.97
C ALA A 44 13.60 3.87 12.85
N PRO A 45 14.94 4.07 12.94
CA PRO A 45 15.70 4.69 11.86
C PRO A 45 15.65 3.95 10.52
N PHE A 46 15.33 2.66 10.55
CA PHE A 46 15.25 1.79 9.37
C PHE A 46 13.80 1.45 9.01
N THR A 47 12.96 1.13 10.00
CA THR A 47 11.58 0.68 9.76
C THR A 47 10.68 1.78 9.25
N LEU A 48 10.79 3.01 9.78
CA LEU A 48 9.99 4.14 9.32
C LEU A 48 10.26 4.49 7.84
N PRO A 49 11.51 4.66 7.37
CA PRO A 49 11.79 4.85 5.95
C PRO A 49 11.40 3.65 5.08
N ALA A 50 11.55 2.41 5.60
CA ALA A 50 11.15 1.22 4.87
C ALA A 50 9.64 1.15 4.63
N ASP A 51 8.82 1.49 5.63
CA ASP A 51 7.35 1.58 5.47
C ASP A 51 6.96 2.67 4.48
N TRP A 52 7.64 3.83 4.56
CA TRP A 52 7.41 4.91 3.61
C TRP A 52 7.74 4.50 2.17
N LEU A 53 8.85 3.80 1.94
CA LEU A 53 9.23 3.28 0.62
C LEU A 53 8.22 2.25 0.11
N ASN A 54 7.71 1.34 0.97
CA ASN A 54 6.74 0.32 0.57
C ASN A 54 5.41 0.91 0.09
N GLY A 55 4.98 2.02 0.67
CA GLY A 55 3.79 2.76 0.21
C GLY A 55 4.10 3.88 -0.77
N GLY A 56 5.30 3.89 -1.38
CA GLY A 56 5.79 4.94 -2.26
C GLY A 56 5.43 4.76 -3.73
N SER A 57 5.35 5.89 -4.45
CA SER A 57 5.35 5.91 -5.90
C SER A 57 6.74 5.53 -6.45
N ARG A 58 6.80 5.24 -7.75
CA ARG A 58 8.10 5.06 -8.43
C ARG A 58 8.98 6.31 -8.30
N HIS A 59 8.38 7.50 -8.34
CA HIS A 59 9.08 8.77 -8.14
C HIS A 59 9.69 8.90 -6.74
N ASP A 60 9.00 8.40 -5.70
CA ASP A 60 9.53 8.38 -4.33
C ASP A 60 10.75 7.48 -4.21
N ILE A 61 10.71 6.29 -4.82
CA ILE A 61 11.82 5.33 -4.80
C ILE A 61 13.04 5.91 -5.52
N VAL A 62 12.84 6.43 -6.74
CA VAL A 62 13.90 7.08 -7.51
C VAL A 62 14.43 8.32 -6.78
N GLY A 63 13.54 9.15 -6.25
CA GLY A 63 13.90 10.34 -5.47
C GLY A 63 14.73 9.99 -4.25
N PHE A 64 14.35 8.93 -3.50
CA PHE A 64 15.12 8.43 -2.36
C PHE A 64 16.56 8.06 -2.76
N MET A 65 16.73 7.31 -3.88
CA MET A 65 18.05 6.95 -4.38
C MET A 65 18.88 8.19 -4.77
N VAL A 66 18.27 9.13 -5.48
CA VAL A 66 18.94 10.38 -5.90
C VAL A 66 19.40 11.18 -4.68
N TRP A 67 18.52 11.39 -3.69
CA TRP A 67 18.87 12.09 -2.46
C TRP A 67 19.93 11.36 -1.64
N ALA A 68 19.87 10.04 -1.55
CA ALA A 68 20.88 9.25 -0.86
C ALA A 68 22.27 9.42 -1.51
N VAL A 69 22.34 9.34 -2.86
CA VAL A 69 23.59 9.57 -3.62
C VAL A 69 24.09 11.00 -3.43
N LEU A 70 23.21 12.00 -3.54
CA LEU A 70 23.57 13.41 -3.38
C LEU A 70 24.14 13.69 -1.97
N LEU A 71 23.44 13.26 -0.93
CA LEU A 71 23.87 13.46 0.45
C LEU A 71 25.19 12.73 0.74
N PHE A 72 25.37 11.52 0.22
CA PHE A 72 26.61 10.78 0.35
C PHE A 72 27.76 11.48 -0.37
N ALA A 73 27.54 11.96 -1.61
CA ALA A 73 28.56 12.71 -2.35
C ALA A 73 28.97 14.00 -1.62
N LEU A 74 28.00 14.76 -1.13
CA LEU A 74 28.27 15.98 -0.32
C LEU A 74 29.05 15.64 0.94
N ALA A 75 28.68 14.62 1.68
CA ALA A 75 29.42 14.17 2.86
C ALA A 75 30.85 13.79 2.53
N ARG A 76 31.09 13.17 1.37
CA ARG A 76 32.45 12.84 0.90
C ARG A 76 33.25 14.08 0.50
N LEU A 77 32.64 15.05 -0.14
CA LEU A 77 33.31 16.29 -0.54
C LEU A 77 33.73 17.11 0.69
N PHE A 78 32.83 17.36 1.62
CA PHE A 78 33.12 18.13 2.82
C PHE A 78 33.98 17.38 3.83
N GLY A 79 33.90 16.06 3.90
CA GLY A 79 34.71 15.24 4.79
C GLY A 79 36.20 15.16 4.37
N ARG A 80 36.51 15.41 3.10
CA ARG A 80 37.92 15.42 2.58
C ARG A 80 38.73 16.63 3.03
N GLY A 81 38.09 17.74 3.36
CA GLY A 81 38.77 18.97 3.80
C GLY A 81 39.32 18.94 5.22
N ALA A 82 39.01 17.93 6.04
CA ALA A 82 39.39 17.84 7.45
C ALA A 82 40.58 16.92 7.74
N GLY A 83 41.17 16.32 6.74
CA GLY A 83 42.32 15.38 6.89
C GLY A 83 43.59 15.93 6.30
N GLY A 84 44.72 15.81 7.03
CA GLY A 84 46.07 16.22 6.60
C GLY A 84 46.53 15.61 5.27
N ALA A 85 47.72 16.01 4.79
CA ALA A 85 48.24 15.63 3.48
C ALA A 85 48.18 14.10 3.24
N PRO A 86 47.69 13.67 2.09
CA PRO A 86 47.49 12.25 1.82
C PRO A 86 48.81 11.51 1.64
N THR A 87 49.10 10.57 2.53
CA THR A 87 50.32 9.71 2.48
C THR A 87 50.21 8.55 1.48
N ALA A 88 48.99 8.27 0.97
CA ALA A 88 48.77 7.14 0.04
C ALA A 88 48.92 7.57 -1.44
N SER A 89 49.41 6.66 -2.29
CA SER A 89 49.52 6.89 -3.74
C SER A 89 48.17 7.16 -4.39
N PRO A 90 48.10 7.86 -5.54
CA PRO A 90 46.86 8.13 -6.26
C PRO A 90 46.05 6.86 -6.56
N ALA A 91 46.72 5.77 -6.93
CA ALA A 91 46.10 4.49 -7.23
C ALA A 91 45.37 3.89 -5.99
N ILE A 92 46.04 3.87 -4.84
CA ILE A 92 45.44 3.36 -3.58
C ILE A 92 44.26 4.22 -3.17
N ARG A 93 44.32 5.55 -3.36
CA ARG A 93 43.19 6.45 -3.11
C ARG A 93 42.00 6.16 -4.02
N GLY A 94 42.27 5.93 -5.33
CA GLY A 94 41.26 5.55 -6.30
C GLY A 94 40.51 4.26 -5.90
N VAL A 95 41.26 3.21 -5.57
CA VAL A 95 40.72 1.93 -5.12
C VAL A 95 39.87 2.10 -3.84
N ARG A 96 40.38 2.85 -2.87
CA ARG A 96 39.64 3.11 -1.62
C ARG A 96 38.32 3.88 -1.87
N GLU A 97 38.35 4.87 -2.75
CA GLU A 97 37.13 5.59 -3.12
C GLU A 97 36.13 4.69 -3.84
N ALA A 98 36.57 3.90 -4.80
CA ALA A 98 35.73 2.93 -5.48
C ALA A 98 35.07 1.93 -4.49
N ALA A 99 35.86 1.41 -3.54
CA ALA A 99 35.35 0.52 -2.51
C ALA A 99 34.30 1.18 -1.60
N VAL A 100 34.49 2.45 -1.23
CA VAL A 100 33.53 3.20 -0.41
C VAL A 100 32.23 3.45 -1.17
N TRP A 101 32.30 3.78 -2.46
CA TRP A 101 31.12 3.91 -3.31
C TRP A 101 30.41 2.58 -3.52
N ALA A 102 31.14 1.51 -3.77
CA ALA A 102 30.59 0.16 -3.89
C ALA A 102 29.85 -0.26 -2.61
N LEU A 103 30.45 -0.04 -1.45
CA LEU A 103 29.82 -0.34 -0.16
C LEU A 103 28.55 0.50 0.07
N PHE A 104 28.56 1.77 -0.32
CA PHE A 104 27.38 2.63 -0.25
C PHE A 104 26.25 2.08 -1.13
N VAL A 105 26.53 1.76 -2.40
CA VAL A 105 25.55 1.20 -3.34
C VAL A 105 24.98 -0.12 -2.81
N LEU A 106 25.85 -1.03 -2.35
CA LEU A 106 25.44 -2.31 -1.76
C LEU A 106 24.55 -2.09 -0.51
N SER A 107 24.88 -1.11 0.34
CA SER A 107 24.10 -0.80 1.54
C SER A 107 22.70 -0.28 1.20
N ILE A 108 22.59 0.64 0.24
CA ILE A 108 21.29 1.17 -0.22
C ILE A 108 20.46 0.08 -0.92
N SER A 109 21.08 -0.69 -1.81
CA SER A 109 20.40 -1.81 -2.49
C SER A 109 19.95 -2.88 -1.50
N GLY A 110 20.79 -3.23 -0.53
CA GLY A 110 20.46 -4.15 0.55
C GLY A 110 19.31 -3.63 1.43
N PHE A 111 19.30 -2.33 1.74
CA PHE A 111 18.20 -1.70 2.48
C PHE A 111 16.88 -1.76 1.71
N ILE A 112 16.89 -1.44 0.40
CA ILE A 112 15.68 -1.50 -0.44
C ILE A 112 15.19 -2.96 -0.56
N ALA A 113 16.11 -3.91 -0.78
CA ALA A 113 15.79 -5.32 -0.84
C ALA A 113 15.18 -5.84 0.49
N TRP A 114 15.77 -5.45 1.62
CA TRP A 114 15.22 -5.76 2.94
C TRP A 114 13.83 -5.15 3.14
N ALA A 115 13.66 -3.87 2.79
CA ALA A 115 12.37 -3.19 2.92
C ALA A 115 11.26 -3.86 2.10
N ALA A 116 11.58 -4.29 0.87
CA ALA A 116 10.61 -4.82 -0.09
C ALA A 116 10.35 -6.33 0.03
N PHE A 117 11.37 -7.14 0.33
CA PHE A 117 11.29 -8.60 0.14
C PHE A 117 11.44 -9.42 1.41
N LEU A 118 12.10 -8.91 2.45
CA LEU A 118 12.36 -9.69 3.65
C LEU A 118 11.31 -9.42 4.73
N PRO A 119 10.80 -10.46 5.41
CA PRO A 119 9.87 -10.31 6.53
C PRO A 119 10.47 -9.40 7.61
N ARG A 120 9.72 -8.42 8.04
CA ARG A 120 10.09 -7.49 9.10
C ARG A 120 8.87 -7.12 9.95
N PRO A 121 9.08 -6.58 11.15
CA PRO A 121 7.99 -5.99 11.93
C PRO A 121 7.33 -4.86 11.14
N ILE A 122 6.00 -4.87 11.04
CA ILE A 122 5.19 -3.87 10.34
C ILE A 122 4.10 -3.32 11.26
N PRO A 123 3.62 -2.08 11.05
CA PRO A 123 2.45 -1.57 11.75
C PRO A 123 1.20 -2.32 11.35
N ARG A 124 0.25 -2.43 12.28
CA ARG A 124 -1.08 -2.96 12.02
C ARG A 124 -2.15 -1.94 12.38
N LEU A 125 -3.22 -1.88 11.58
CA LEU A 125 -4.41 -1.13 11.94
C LEU A 125 -5.19 -1.87 13.03
N VAL A 126 -5.69 -1.12 14.01
CA VAL A 126 -6.65 -1.59 15.01
C VAL A 126 -7.81 -0.62 15.03
N ALA A 127 -9.02 -1.13 14.84
CA ALA A 127 -10.25 -0.39 15.04
C ALA A 127 -10.72 -0.56 16.49
N ASP A 128 -11.24 0.51 17.08
CA ASP A 128 -11.67 0.50 18.50
C ASP A 128 -13.11 -0.04 18.66
N ASP A 129 -13.95 0.03 17.62
CA ASP A 129 -15.32 -0.53 17.63
C ASP A 129 -15.24 -2.08 17.45
N PRO A 130 -15.74 -2.89 18.38
CA PRO A 130 -15.77 -4.35 18.21
C PRO A 130 -16.63 -4.85 17.05
N ALA A 131 -17.57 -4.02 16.56
CA ALA A 131 -18.36 -4.29 15.36
C ALA A 131 -17.64 -3.88 14.06
N ALA A 132 -16.46 -3.26 14.16
CA ALA A 132 -15.68 -2.93 12.99
C ALA A 132 -15.07 -4.20 12.36
N LEU A 133 -15.07 -4.23 11.04
CA LEU A 133 -14.37 -5.19 10.21
C LEU A 133 -13.32 -4.43 9.41
N VAL A 134 -12.06 -4.81 9.56
CA VAL A 134 -10.94 -4.29 8.78
C VAL A 134 -10.68 -5.26 7.63
N PHE A 135 -10.82 -4.80 6.39
CA PHE A 135 -10.75 -5.69 5.24
C PHE A 135 -9.99 -5.11 4.05
N ASP A 136 -9.50 -6.02 3.21
CA ASP A 136 -8.94 -5.73 1.89
C ASP A 136 -9.86 -6.29 0.81
N ILE A 137 -10.05 -5.55 -0.28
CA ILE A 137 -10.89 -5.99 -1.40
C ILE A 137 -10.08 -6.51 -2.58
N HIS A 138 -8.77 -6.30 -2.60
CA HIS A 138 -7.94 -6.55 -3.76
C HIS A 138 -6.53 -6.97 -3.34
N SER A 139 -6.23 -8.24 -3.51
CA SER A 139 -4.93 -8.83 -3.24
C SER A 139 -4.70 -10.07 -4.11
N HIS A 140 -3.44 -10.41 -4.32
CA HIS A 140 -3.00 -11.47 -5.21
C HIS A 140 -2.19 -12.54 -4.50
N THR A 141 -2.12 -13.70 -5.14
CA THR A 141 -1.24 -14.80 -4.79
C THR A 141 -0.31 -15.14 -5.96
N GLU A 142 0.49 -16.18 -5.80
CA GLU A 142 1.31 -16.74 -6.89
C GLU A 142 0.51 -17.29 -8.08
N LEU A 143 -0.81 -17.35 -8.00
CA LEU A 143 -1.67 -17.74 -9.12
C LEU A 143 -1.83 -16.61 -10.14
N SER A 144 -1.62 -15.36 -9.73
CA SER A 144 -1.48 -14.23 -10.64
C SER A 144 -0.18 -14.33 -11.43
N HIS A 145 -0.20 -13.94 -12.69
CA HIS A 145 0.97 -13.99 -13.57
C HIS A 145 2.14 -13.13 -13.10
N ASP A 146 1.88 -12.12 -12.29
CA ASP A 146 2.82 -11.16 -11.69
C ASP A 146 2.94 -11.33 -10.17
N GLY A 147 2.24 -12.31 -9.59
CA GLY A 147 2.35 -12.69 -8.20
C GLY A 147 3.75 -13.26 -7.88
N ARG A 148 4.27 -12.91 -6.72
CA ARG A 148 5.58 -13.41 -6.27
C ARG A 148 5.54 -14.94 -6.10
N PRO A 149 6.47 -15.70 -6.70
CA PRO A 149 6.58 -17.14 -6.48
C PRO A 149 6.71 -17.47 -4.97
N GLY A 150 5.95 -18.45 -4.50
CA GLY A 150 5.87 -18.83 -3.09
C GLY A 150 4.99 -17.92 -2.21
N PHE A 151 4.32 -16.93 -2.79
CA PHE A 151 3.33 -16.11 -2.08
C PHE A 151 1.92 -16.70 -2.31
N GLY A 152 1.71 -17.93 -1.85
CA GLY A 152 0.40 -18.58 -1.90
C GLY A 152 -0.57 -18.05 -0.84
N ALA A 153 -1.78 -18.64 -0.78
CA ALA A 153 -2.85 -18.19 0.12
C ALA A 153 -2.41 -18.11 1.60
N MET A 154 -1.61 -19.08 2.08
CA MET A 154 -1.07 -19.07 3.45
C MET A 154 -0.17 -17.84 3.71
N ALA A 155 0.71 -17.51 2.78
CA ALA A 155 1.60 -16.36 2.90
C ALA A 155 0.81 -15.05 2.84
N SER A 156 -0.20 -14.97 1.97
CA SER A 156 -1.15 -13.86 1.90
C SER A 156 -1.91 -13.67 3.22
N ALA A 157 -2.50 -14.74 3.77
CA ALA A 157 -3.18 -14.70 5.06
C ALA A 157 -2.25 -14.22 6.18
N ALA A 158 -1.04 -14.76 6.27
CA ALA A 158 -0.06 -14.36 7.27
C ALA A 158 0.36 -12.88 7.13
N TRP A 159 0.45 -12.37 5.91
CA TRP A 159 0.74 -10.95 5.65
C TRP A 159 -0.42 -10.06 6.11
N HIS A 160 -1.66 -10.38 5.71
CA HIS A 160 -2.85 -9.62 6.09
C HIS A 160 -3.07 -9.62 7.62
N ALA A 161 -2.85 -10.76 8.29
CA ALA A 161 -2.89 -10.85 9.76
C ALA A 161 -1.93 -9.86 10.42
N ARG A 162 -0.68 -9.83 9.96
CA ARG A 162 0.33 -8.90 10.49
C ARG A 162 -0.04 -7.45 10.26
N ALA A 163 -0.68 -7.14 9.13
CA ALA A 163 -1.13 -5.81 8.77
C ALA A 163 -2.42 -5.37 9.50
N GLY A 164 -3.11 -6.28 10.18
CA GLY A 164 -4.30 -6.01 10.97
C GLY A 164 -5.62 -6.12 10.21
N PHE A 165 -5.64 -6.89 9.12
CA PHE A 165 -6.89 -7.22 8.42
C PHE A 165 -7.61 -8.37 9.13
N ASP A 166 -8.93 -8.26 9.21
CA ASP A 166 -9.84 -9.32 9.67
C ASP A 166 -10.28 -10.22 8.50
N ALA A 167 -10.38 -9.64 7.29
CA ALA A 167 -10.71 -10.35 6.07
C ALA A 167 -9.97 -9.76 4.86
N ALA A 168 -9.73 -10.59 3.84
CA ALA A 168 -9.15 -10.14 2.58
C ALA A 168 -9.74 -10.94 1.41
N PHE A 169 -10.11 -10.25 0.34
CA PHE A 169 -10.45 -10.90 -0.92
C PHE A 169 -9.17 -11.20 -1.69
N VAL A 170 -9.05 -12.44 -2.15
CA VAL A 170 -8.00 -12.87 -3.07
C VAL A 170 -8.57 -12.81 -4.48
N THR A 171 -7.98 -11.94 -5.28
CA THR A 171 -8.52 -11.53 -6.58
C THR A 171 -7.46 -11.71 -7.68
N ASP A 172 -6.92 -12.92 -7.78
CA ASP A 172 -5.87 -13.22 -8.76
C ASP A 172 -6.31 -12.90 -10.20
N HIS A 173 -5.38 -12.42 -11.03
CA HIS A 173 -5.64 -12.02 -12.42
C HIS A 173 -6.20 -13.16 -13.24
N ASN A 174 -7.48 -13.04 -13.66
CA ASN A 174 -8.18 -14.01 -14.48
C ASN A 174 -8.09 -15.45 -13.91
N ARG A 175 -8.07 -15.56 -12.59
CA ARG A 175 -7.99 -16.80 -11.82
C ARG A 175 -8.85 -16.74 -10.58
N PHE A 176 -9.49 -17.86 -10.28
CA PHE A 176 -10.38 -18.00 -9.14
C PHE A 176 -9.95 -19.16 -8.23
N GLY A 177 -10.28 -19.06 -6.93
CA GLY A 177 -10.27 -20.17 -6.01
C GLY A 177 -9.00 -20.31 -5.15
N ALA A 178 -8.14 -19.31 -5.05
CA ALA A 178 -7.01 -19.34 -4.12
C ALA A 178 -7.47 -19.37 -2.65
N ALA A 179 -8.49 -18.59 -2.31
CA ALA A 179 -9.06 -18.58 -0.95
C ALA A 179 -9.76 -19.91 -0.63
N SER A 180 -10.46 -20.50 -1.58
CA SER A 180 -11.13 -21.81 -1.42
C SER A 180 -10.15 -22.94 -1.10
N ARG A 181 -8.97 -22.92 -1.71
CA ARG A 181 -7.90 -23.92 -1.43
C ARG A 181 -7.36 -23.78 -0.01
N TRP A 182 -7.32 -22.57 0.54
CA TRP A 182 -6.90 -22.30 1.91
C TRP A 182 -7.89 -22.83 2.96
N ARG A 183 -9.19 -22.79 2.65
CA ARG A 183 -10.27 -23.22 3.57
C ARG A 183 -10.33 -24.72 3.84
N THR A 184 -9.79 -25.55 2.97
CA THR A 184 -9.80 -27.02 3.16
C THR A 184 -9.01 -27.46 4.39
N ASP A 185 -8.17 -26.59 4.96
CA ASP A 185 -7.28 -26.91 6.08
C ASP A 185 -7.83 -26.49 7.48
N GLY A 186 -9.11 -26.22 7.61
CA GLY A 186 -9.80 -26.07 8.90
C GLY A 186 -9.49 -24.82 9.68
N ALA A 187 -9.35 -23.70 9.04
CA ALA A 187 -8.93 -22.46 9.68
C ALA A 187 -10.09 -21.55 10.09
N ASP A 188 -10.52 -21.63 11.35
CA ASP A 188 -11.14 -20.52 12.10
C ASP A 188 -10.13 -19.40 12.37
N ARG A 189 -9.25 -19.08 11.40
CA ARG A 189 -8.12 -18.18 11.58
C ARG A 189 -8.38 -16.83 10.90
N ALA A 190 -8.25 -15.76 11.68
CA ALA A 190 -8.11 -14.43 11.13
C ALA A 190 -6.71 -14.25 10.47
N PRO A 191 -6.62 -13.62 9.28
CA PRO A 191 -7.73 -13.09 8.52
C PRO A 191 -8.45 -14.17 7.72
N ARG A 192 -9.72 -13.92 7.47
CA ARG A 192 -10.52 -14.76 6.58
C ARG A 192 -10.17 -14.41 5.14
N LEU A 193 -9.80 -15.40 4.34
CA LEU A 193 -9.63 -15.21 2.91
C LEU A 193 -10.96 -15.47 2.19
N LEU A 194 -11.40 -14.50 1.42
CA LEU A 194 -12.64 -14.52 0.64
C LEU A 194 -12.29 -14.63 -0.84
N ASP A 195 -13.16 -15.28 -1.61
CA ASP A 195 -12.93 -15.45 -3.03
C ASP A 195 -13.35 -14.22 -3.82
N GLY A 196 -12.54 -13.86 -4.80
CA GLY A 196 -12.77 -12.87 -5.82
C GLY A 196 -11.91 -13.17 -7.04
N GLU A 197 -11.96 -12.30 -8.03
CA GLU A 197 -11.17 -12.37 -9.24
C GLU A 197 -10.93 -10.98 -9.80
N GLU A 198 -9.74 -10.70 -10.31
CA GLU A 198 -9.48 -9.49 -11.06
C GLU A 198 -9.43 -9.77 -12.55
N LEU A 199 -10.37 -9.20 -13.29
CA LEU A 199 -10.40 -9.28 -14.75
C LEU A 199 -9.46 -8.25 -15.35
N SER A 200 -8.40 -8.71 -15.99
CA SER A 200 -7.47 -7.87 -16.75
C SER A 200 -8.10 -7.48 -18.08
N LEU A 201 -8.48 -6.22 -18.21
CA LEU A 201 -9.08 -5.66 -19.41
C LEU A 201 -8.16 -4.56 -19.98
N SER A 202 -8.41 -4.12 -21.20
CA SER A 202 -7.54 -3.13 -21.87
C SER A 202 -7.51 -1.78 -21.14
N GLY A 203 -6.44 -1.57 -20.38
CA GLY A 203 -6.22 -0.31 -19.67
C GLY A 203 -7.16 -0.07 -18.51
N LEU A 204 -7.82 -1.12 -18.01
CA LEU A 204 -8.70 -1.12 -16.86
C LEU A 204 -8.68 -2.52 -16.25
N HIS A 205 -8.72 -2.59 -14.93
CA HIS A 205 -9.01 -3.85 -14.23
C HIS A 205 -10.36 -3.74 -13.52
N ILE A 206 -11.10 -4.84 -13.52
CA ILE A 206 -12.35 -4.98 -12.78
C ILE A 206 -12.18 -6.07 -11.74
N VAL A 207 -12.25 -5.69 -10.50
CA VAL A 207 -12.30 -6.61 -9.36
C VAL A 207 -13.75 -7.10 -9.21
N VAL A 208 -13.92 -8.41 -9.26
CA VAL A 208 -15.20 -9.10 -9.10
C VAL A 208 -15.20 -9.80 -7.76
N LEU A 209 -16.13 -9.44 -6.89
CA LEU A 209 -16.24 -9.96 -5.54
C LEU A 209 -17.51 -10.80 -5.41
N GLY A 210 -17.41 -11.96 -4.74
CA GLY A 210 -18.55 -12.86 -4.51
C GLY A 210 -18.84 -13.82 -5.67
N ASN A 211 -18.02 -13.84 -6.72
CA ASN A 211 -18.12 -14.88 -7.75
C ASN A 211 -17.84 -16.28 -7.13
N ARG A 212 -18.44 -17.30 -7.74
CA ARG A 212 -18.34 -18.70 -7.28
C ARG A 212 -17.55 -19.58 -8.22
N ALA A 213 -17.09 -19.02 -9.33
CA ALA A 213 -16.32 -19.71 -10.36
C ALA A 213 -15.48 -18.68 -11.13
N GLU A 214 -14.46 -19.18 -11.81
CA GLU A 214 -13.61 -18.38 -12.70
C GLU A 214 -14.43 -17.77 -13.84
N ILE A 215 -14.25 -16.47 -14.06
CA ILE A 215 -14.93 -15.73 -15.12
C ILE A 215 -14.01 -15.72 -16.35
N SER A 216 -14.44 -16.40 -17.41
CA SER A 216 -13.67 -16.40 -18.64
C SER A 216 -13.79 -15.06 -19.36
N ASN A 217 -12.64 -14.43 -19.61
CA ASN A 217 -12.52 -13.29 -20.51
C ASN A 217 -11.96 -13.69 -21.89
N ARG A 218 -11.86 -14.99 -22.18
CA ARG A 218 -11.40 -15.51 -23.48
C ARG A 218 -12.35 -15.08 -24.60
N GLY A 219 -11.77 -14.61 -25.70
CA GLY A 219 -12.54 -14.16 -26.87
C GLY A 219 -13.09 -12.74 -26.77
N TRP A 220 -12.84 -12.02 -25.67
CA TRP A 220 -13.13 -10.59 -25.59
C TRP A 220 -12.00 -9.83 -26.28
N ASP A 221 -12.37 -8.98 -27.24
CA ASP A 221 -11.42 -8.01 -27.74
C ASP A 221 -11.12 -6.99 -26.64
N GLN A 222 -10.00 -6.32 -26.73
CA GLN A 222 -9.57 -5.39 -25.69
C GLN A 222 -10.11 -3.96 -25.95
N SER A 223 -11.26 -3.83 -26.68
CA SER A 223 -11.90 -2.54 -26.94
C SER A 223 -12.69 -2.05 -25.73
N TRP A 224 -12.94 -0.74 -25.69
CA TRP A 224 -13.77 -0.12 -24.64
C TRP A 224 -15.22 -0.61 -24.71
N ASP A 225 -15.77 -0.81 -25.91
CA ASP A 225 -17.13 -1.31 -26.11
C ASP A 225 -17.28 -2.77 -25.62
N SER A 226 -16.30 -3.61 -25.92
CA SER A 226 -16.23 -4.99 -25.44
C SER A 226 -16.14 -5.04 -23.91
N THR A 227 -15.30 -4.19 -23.32
CA THR A 227 -15.23 -4.02 -21.85
C THR A 227 -16.59 -3.65 -21.26
N GLY A 228 -17.28 -2.68 -21.88
CA GLY A 228 -18.63 -2.29 -21.45
C GLY A 228 -19.66 -3.41 -21.57
N ALA A 229 -19.58 -4.19 -22.65
CA ALA A 229 -20.47 -5.35 -22.83
C ALA A 229 -20.25 -6.42 -21.76
N LEU A 230 -18.98 -6.71 -21.41
CA LEU A 230 -18.64 -7.64 -20.34
C LEU A 230 -19.17 -7.17 -18.98
N ILE A 231 -18.95 -5.89 -18.62
CA ILE A 231 -19.43 -5.32 -17.36
C ILE A 231 -20.96 -5.36 -17.29
N ARG A 232 -21.69 -4.98 -18.35
CA ARG A 232 -23.15 -5.06 -18.41
C ARG A 232 -23.64 -6.48 -18.23
N ARG A 233 -22.95 -7.45 -18.83
CA ARG A 233 -23.28 -8.87 -18.66
C ARG A 233 -23.07 -9.30 -17.20
N LEU A 234 -21.94 -9.00 -16.59
CA LEU A 234 -21.64 -9.37 -15.20
C LEU A 234 -22.57 -8.67 -14.19
N SER A 235 -22.99 -7.46 -14.47
CA SER A 235 -23.92 -6.71 -13.64
C SER A 235 -25.41 -7.05 -13.85
N GLY A 236 -25.72 -7.99 -14.74
CA GLY A 236 -27.10 -8.36 -15.07
C GLY A 236 -27.90 -7.33 -15.87
N ARG A 237 -27.23 -6.27 -16.37
CA ARG A 237 -27.88 -5.21 -17.16
C ARG A 237 -28.10 -5.59 -18.63
N ASP A 238 -27.49 -6.67 -19.11
CA ASP A 238 -27.69 -7.22 -20.45
C ASP A 238 -28.29 -8.61 -20.38
N SER A 239 -29.57 -8.69 -20.08
CA SER A 239 -30.33 -9.95 -19.99
C SER A 239 -30.62 -10.60 -21.35
N ALA A 240 -30.48 -9.84 -22.45
CA ALA A 240 -30.89 -10.26 -23.79
C ALA A 240 -29.93 -11.27 -24.45
N ARG A 241 -28.72 -11.46 -23.92
CA ARG A 241 -27.66 -12.33 -24.49
C ARG A 241 -27.15 -13.44 -23.56
N ALA A 242 -27.90 -13.79 -22.52
CA ALA A 242 -27.53 -14.89 -21.64
C ALA A 242 -27.68 -16.24 -22.38
N THR A 243 -26.56 -16.85 -22.82
CA THR A 243 -26.57 -18.25 -23.24
C THR A 243 -26.69 -19.14 -21.99
N PRO A 244 -27.30 -20.34 -22.09
CA PRO A 244 -27.45 -21.25 -20.95
C PRO A 244 -26.12 -21.62 -20.27
N GLU A 245 -25.01 -21.56 -20.99
CA GLU A 245 -23.66 -21.88 -20.52
C GLU A 245 -23.02 -20.71 -19.74
N SER A 246 -23.60 -19.51 -19.82
CA SER A 246 -23.10 -18.29 -19.17
C SER A 246 -23.81 -17.98 -17.86
N ARG A 247 -24.52 -18.93 -17.26
CA ARG A 247 -25.21 -18.77 -15.98
C ARG A 247 -24.25 -18.74 -14.80
N ILE A 248 -23.45 -17.67 -14.71
CA ILE A 248 -23.09 -17.15 -13.40
C ILE A 248 -24.39 -16.56 -12.84
N PRO A 249 -24.85 -16.91 -11.65
CA PRO A 249 -25.95 -16.20 -11.01
C PRO A 249 -25.51 -14.76 -10.78
N ILE A 250 -25.90 -13.89 -11.69
CA ILE A 250 -25.39 -12.53 -11.87
C ILE A 250 -25.81 -11.62 -10.69
N SER A 251 -26.79 -12.04 -9.90
CA SER A 251 -27.32 -11.26 -8.77
C SER A 251 -26.35 -11.12 -7.57
N ASP A 252 -25.31 -11.95 -7.49
CA ASP A 252 -24.52 -12.10 -6.28
C ASP A 252 -23.12 -11.46 -6.35
N VAL A 253 -22.66 -11.02 -7.53
CA VAL A 253 -21.33 -10.41 -7.67
C VAL A 253 -21.38 -8.89 -7.49
N PHE A 254 -20.29 -8.33 -6.96
CA PHE A 254 -20.06 -6.90 -6.81
C PHE A 254 -18.85 -6.46 -7.63
N LEU A 255 -19.02 -5.47 -8.49
CA LEU A 255 -18.00 -5.04 -9.44
C LEU A 255 -17.33 -3.76 -8.99
N VAL A 256 -16.00 -3.78 -8.87
CA VAL A 256 -15.18 -2.63 -8.50
C VAL A 256 -14.19 -2.31 -9.62
N ALA A 257 -14.15 -1.06 -10.06
CA ALA A 257 -13.13 -0.64 -11.02
C ALA A 257 -11.85 -0.24 -10.29
N SER A 258 -10.75 -0.91 -10.64
CA SER A 258 -9.39 -0.59 -10.18
C SER A 258 -8.80 0.51 -11.05
N LEU A 259 -9.10 1.75 -10.68
CA LEU A 259 -8.79 2.96 -11.46
C LEU A 259 -7.38 3.51 -11.23
N PRO A 260 -6.83 3.50 -10.01
CA PRO A 260 -5.62 4.27 -9.71
C PRO A 260 -4.40 3.87 -10.55
N GLU A 261 -4.27 2.62 -10.98
CA GLU A 261 -3.17 2.19 -11.85
C GLU A 261 -3.27 2.73 -13.28
N TYR A 262 -4.49 2.90 -13.76
CA TYR A 262 -4.80 3.26 -15.15
C TYR A 262 -5.28 4.69 -15.34
N TRP A 263 -5.14 5.53 -14.32
CA TRP A 263 -5.66 6.90 -14.30
C TRP A 263 -5.24 7.77 -15.49
N ARG A 264 -4.12 7.44 -16.17
CA ARG A 264 -3.67 8.16 -17.36
C ARG A 264 -4.39 7.73 -18.65
N LYS A 265 -5.13 6.62 -18.63
CA LYS A 265 -5.74 6.05 -19.85
C LYS A 265 -7.23 6.33 -19.95
N HIS A 266 -7.96 6.23 -18.85
CA HIS A 266 -9.41 6.28 -18.82
C HIS A 266 -9.89 7.21 -17.72
N TRP A 267 -10.17 8.46 -18.06
CA TRP A 267 -10.52 9.45 -17.07
C TRP A 267 -11.66 10.38 -17.54
N GLY A 268 -12.36 10.98 -16.59
CA GLY A 268 -13.43 11.92 -16.85
C GLY A 268 -14.72 11.27 -17.34
N PRO A 269 -15.08 11.41 -18.63
CA PRO A 269 -16.34 10.87 -19.17
C PRO A 269 -16.51 9.37 -18.92
N GLN A 270 -15.45 8.61 -19.04
CA GLN A 270 -15.45 7.15 -18.91
C GLN A 270 -15.80 6.64 -17.51
N LEU A 271 -15.60 7.42 -16.45
CA LEU A 271 -16.10 7.08 -15.12
C LEU A 271 -17.64 7.01 -15.08
N GLY A 272 -18.32 7.83 -15.90
CA GLY A 272 -19.77 7.78 -16.07
C GLY A 272 -20.23 6.51 -16.76
N ASP A 273 -19.50 6.08 -17.79
CA ASP A 273 -19.78 4.86 -18.53
C ASP A 273 -19.65 3.63 -17.63
N LEU A 274 -18.61 3.53 -16.81
CA LEU A 274 -18.41 2.43 -15.87
C LEU A 274 -19.60 2.28 -14.92
N ALA A 275 -20.05 3.39 -14.34
CA ALA A 275 -21.24 3.40 -13.48
C ALA A 275 -22.52 3.01 -14.25
N ALA A 276 -22.68 3.52 -15.48
CA ALA A 276 -23.81 3.20 -16.34
C ALA A 276 -23.82 1.71 -16.78
N TRP A 277 -22.64 1.10 -16.95
CA TRP A 277 -22.51 -0.31 -17.28
C TRP A 277 -22.75 -1.25 -16.11
N GLY A 278 -22.67 -0.77 -14.87
CA GLY A 278 -22.99 -1.55 -13.69
C GLY A 278 -21.83 -1.81 -12.73
N VAL A 279 -20.75 -1.05 -12.84
CA VAL A 279 -19.76 -0.98 -11.77
C VAL A 279 -20.42 -0.38 -10.53
N GLU A 280 -20.19 -1.00 -9.37
CA GLU A 280 -20.82 -0.66 -8.09
C GLU A 280 -19.85 0.01 -7.11
N GLY A 281 -18.55 -0.06 -7.38
CA GLY A 281 -17.51 0.57 -6.55
C GLY A 281 -16.31 1.07 -7.34
N PHE A 282 -15.58 2.03 -6.77
CA PHE A 282 -14.31 2.53 -7.30
C PHE A 282 -13.22 2.40 -6.25
N GLU A 283 -12.04 1.94 -6.65
CA GLU A 283 -10.82 2.12 -5.88
C GLU A 283 -10.37 3.57 -5.97
N VAL A 284 -10.08 4.18 -4.83
CA VAL A 284 -9.59 5.56 -4.73
C VAL A 284 -8.19 5.65 -4.15
N TRP A 285 -7.67 4.54 -3.63
CA TRP A 285 -6.32 4.42 -3.13
C TRP A 285 -5.84 2.99 -3.32
N THR A 286 -4.75 2.81 -4.03
CA THR A 286 -4.10 1.51 -4.24
C THR A 286 -2.62 1.65 -3.96
N THR A 287 -2.00 0.67 -3.32
CA THR A 287 -0.60 0.78 -2.87
C THR A 287 0.41 0.40 -3.95
N SER A 288 -0.03 0.05 -5.15
CA SER A 288 0.91 -0.16 -6.24
C SER A 288 1.69 1.14 -6.55
N PRO A 289 2.99 1.04 -6.84
CA PRO A 289 3.81 2.23 -7.07
C PRO A 289 3.32 3.13 -8.21
N ARG A 290 2.63 2.55 -9.21
CA ARG A 290 2.03 3.30 -10.32
C ARG A 290 0.76 4.03 -9.90
N ALA A 291 -0.08 3.37 -9.11
CA ALA A 291 -1.31 3.96 -8.59
C ALA A 291 -1.04 5.11 -7.61
N MET A 292 0.07 5.05 -6.86
CA MET A 292 0.49 6.12 -5.96
C MET A 292 0.91 7.40 -6.69
N GLU A 293 1.04 7.38 -8.01
CA GLU A 293 1.26 8.58 -8.84
C GLU A 293 -0.05 9.32 -9.16
N LEU A 294 -1.23 8.79 -8.79
CA LEU A 294 -2.53 9.45 -9.01
C LEU A 294 -2.56 10.82 -8.32
N PRO A 295 -2.71 11.93 -9.07
CA PRO A 295 -2.74 13.26 -8.48
C PRO A 295 -3.90 13.43 -7.50
N PRO A 296 -3.72 14.20 -6.40
CA PRO A 296 -4.79 14.45 -5.44
C PRO A 296 -6.05 15.08 -6.04
N ALA A 297 -5.90 15.92 -7.06
CA ALA A 297 -7.04 16.53 -7.77
C ALA A 297 -7.88 15.47 -8.49
N GLU A 298 -7.21 14.55 -9.19
CA GLU A 298 -7.85 13.46 -9.91
C GLU A 298 -8.56 12.50 -8.93
N ARG A 299 -7.92 12.17 -7.81
CA ARG A 299 -8.56 11.35 -6.76
C ARG A 299 -9.85 12.02 -6.25
N ARG A 300 -9.82 13.34 -6.00
CA ARG A 300 -11.05 14.06 -5.60
C ARG A 300 -12.14 13.99 -6.66
N ALA A 301 -11.77 14.05 -7.95
CA ALA A 301 -12.74 13.91 -9.05
C ALA A 301 -13.39 12.53 -9.06
N VAL A 302 -12.62 11.45 -8.84
CA VAL A 302 -13.16 10.09 -8.71
C VAL A 302 -14.11 9.99 -7.53
N ILE A 303 -13.71 10.49 -6.36
CA ILE A 303 -14.56 10.47 -5.16
C ILE A 303 -15.87 11.23 -5.42
N ALA A 304 -15.80 12.42 -6.04
CA ALA A 304 -16.98 13.20 -6.37
C ALA A 304 -17.90 12.44 -7.34
N ARG A 305 -17.34 11.84 -8.39
CA ARG A 305 -18.10 11.05 -9.37
C ARG A 305 -18.75 9.83 -8.70
N ALA A 306 -18.02 9.09 -7.87
CA ALA A 306 -18.57 7.94 -7.15
C ALA A 306 -19.78 8.34 -6.28
N ARG A 307 -19.68 9.45 -5.55
CA ARG A 307 -20.79 9.97 -4.74
C ARG A 307 -21.99 10.33 -5.58
N LEU A 308 -21.80 11.02 -6.70
CA LEU A 308 -22.88 11.39 -7.62
C LEU A 308 -23.56 10.16 -8.25
N SER A 309 -22.80 9.12 -8.52
CA SER A 309 -23.32 7.88 -9.12
C SER A 309 -23.79 6.86 -8.06
N GLY A 310 -23.69 7.16 -6.78
CA GLY A 310 -24.09 6.27 -5.69
C GLY A 310 -23.24 5.00 -5.61
N LEU A 311 -21.91 5.11 -5.86
CA LEU A 311 -20.96 4.00 -5.81
C LEU A 311 -20.26 3.93 -4.46
N THR A 312 -19.80 2.73 -4.10
CA THR A 312 -18.94 2.50 -2.93
C THR A 312 -17.50 2.88 -3.23
N LEU A 313 -16.77 3.34 -2.22
CA LEU A 313 -15.36 3.75 -2.33
C LEU A 313 -14.47 2.79 -1.55
N PHE A 314 -13.36 2.37 -2.16
CA PHE A 314 -12.44 1.41 -1.59
C PHE A 314 -10.98 1.86 -1.67
N GLY A 315 -10.20 1.40 -0.69
CA GLY A 315 -8.77 1.27 -0.80
C GLY A 315 -8.41 -0.19 -1.10
N ALA A 316 -7.30 -0.39 -1.78
CA ALA A 316 -6.80 -1.71 -2.15
C ALA A 316 -5.32 -1.83 -1.78
N THR A 317 -4.90 -2.98 -1.26
CA THR A 317 -3.48 -3.21 -1.06
C THR A 317 -2.79 -3.58 -2.35
N ASP A 318 -3.50 -4.23 -3.25
CA ASP A 318 -2.95 -4.75 -4.51
C ASP A 318 -1.68 -5.57 -4.25
N MET A 319 -1.72 -6.38 -3.18
CA MET A 319 -0.56 -7.11 -2.66
C MET A 319 -0.24 -8.30 -3.54
N HIS A 320 0.93 -8.26 -4.16
CA HIS A 320 1.46 -9.32 -5.02
C HIS A 320 2.59 -10.13 -4.34
N GLY A 321 2.75 -10.02 -3.01
CA GLY A 321 3.86 -10.63 -2.28
C GLY A 321 5.14 -9.78 -2.29
N TYR A 322 5.11 -8.61 -2.90
CA TYR A 322 6.17 -7.61 -2.87
C TYR A 322 5.78 -6.47 -1.93
N GLY A 323 6.72 -6.04 -1.11
CA GLY A 323 6.42 -5.10 -0.03
C GLY A 323 5.97 -5.80 1.24
N ASN A 324 6.22 -5.16 2.38
CA ASN A 324 5.95 -5.77 3.69
C ASN A 324 4.92 -5.01 4.52
N ALA A 325 4.69 -3.72 4.25
CA ALA A 325 3.79 -2.90 5.05
C ALA A 325 2.51 -2.57 4.27
N ALA A 326 1.36 -2.79 4.89
CA ALA A 326 0.11 -2.22 4.42
C ALA A 326 0.10 -0.71 4.70
N THR A 327 -0.41 0.05 3.76
CA THR A 327 -0.57 1.51 3.89
C THR A 327 -1.98 1.98 3.65
N VAL A 328 -2.92 1.06 3.42
CA VAL A 328 -4.35 1.32 3.26
C VAL A 328 -5.18 0.18 3.83
N TRP A 329 -6.33 0.50 4.37
CA TRP A 329 -7.31 -0.42 4.93
C TRP A 329 -8.73 0.09 4.66
N ASN A 330 -9.67 -0.82 4.44
CA ASN A 330 -11.09 -0.51 4.50
C ASN A 330 -11.62 -0.89 5.89
N VAL A 331 -12.47 -0.04 6.45
CA VAL A 331 -13.12 -0.30 7.75
C VAL A 331 -14.62 -0.10 7.60
N ALA A 332 -15.38 -1.17 7.77
CA ALA A 332 -16.83 -1.14 7.80
C ALA A 332 -17.36 -1.53 9.18
N ARG A 333 -18.53 -1.02 9.53
CA ARG A 333 -19.24 -1.47 10.73
C ARG A 333 -20.24 -2.56 10.33
N LEU A 334 -19.95 -3.79 10.76
CA LEU A 334 -20.77 -4.98 10.49
C LEU A 334 -20.93 -5.82 11.78
N PRO A 335 -21.94 -5.53 12.61
CA PRO A 335 -22.19 -6.29 13.84
C PRO A 335 -22.33 -7.78 13.56
N GLY A 336 -21.75 -8.64 14.41
CA GLY A 336 -21.87 -10.10 14.32
C GLY A 336 -21.06 -10.74 13.18
N TRP A 337 -20.16 -10.02 12.53
CA TRP A 337 -19.42 -10.55 11.39
C TRP A 337 -18.56 -11.77 11.70
N ARG A 338 -18.14 -11.92 12.97
CA ARG A 338 -17.29 -13.03 13.40
C ARG A 338 -18.01 -14.37 13.39
N GLU A 339 -19.33 -14.36 13.57
CA GLU A 339 -20.20 -15.54 13.61
C GLU A 339 -20.66 -15.99 12.21
N LEU A 340 -20.44 -15.15 11.18
CA LEU A 340 -20.85 -15.48 9.83
C LEU A 340 -19.89 -16.49 9.20
N SER A 341 -20.39 -17.38 8.35
CA SER A 341 -19.53 -18.16 7.43
C SER A 341 -18.88 -17.24 6.38
N ASP A 342 -17.86 -17.69 5.65
CA ASP A 342 -17.20 -16.86 4.64
C ASP A 342 -18.15 -16.42 3.53
N SER A 343 -19.03 -17.31 3.08
CA SER A 343 -20.05 -16.99 2.09
C SER A 343 -21.09 -16.00 2.64
N ALA A 344 -21.49 -16.16 3.90
CA ALA A 344 -22.42 -15.24 4.55
C ALA A 344 -21.77 -13.86 4.81
N LEU A 345 -20.47 -13.83 5.17
CA LEU A 345 -19.72 -12.59 5.32
C LEU A 345 -19.60 -11.85 3.98
N THR A 346 -19.27 -12.56 2.91
CA THR A 346 -19.22 -11.98 1.55
C THR A 346 -20.58 -11.39 1.17
N ALA A 347 -21.66 -12.13 1.36
CA ALA A 347 -23.01 -11.65 1.06
C ALA A 347 -23.40 -10.43 1.90
N ALA A 348 -23.10 -10.44 3.20
CA ALA A 348 -23.38 -9.32 4.11
C ALA A 348 -22.58 -8.06 3.75
N LEU A 349 -21.32 -8.21 3.30
CA LEU A 349 -20.50 -7.10 2.81
C LEU A 349 -21.09 -6.50 1.53
N ILE A 350 -21.46 -7.36 0.56
CA ILE A 350 -22.08 -6.91 -0.70
C ILE A 350 -23.39 -6.17 -0.42
N ASP A 351 -24.24 -6.70 0.45
CA ASP A 351 -25.48 -6.04 0.85
C ASP A 351 -25.23 -4.68 1.52
N LEU A 352 -24.27 -4.62 2.45
CA LEU A 352 -23.86 -3.38 3.10
C LEU A 352 -23.40 -2.33 2.07
N TRP A 353 -22.56 -2.73 1.11
CA TRP A 353 -22.02 -1.84 0.07
C TRP A 353 -23.14 -1.33 -0.85
N ARG A 354 -24.07 -2.17 -1.27
CA ARG A 354 -25.22 -1.80 -2.11
C ARG A 354 -26.19 -0.87 -1.38
N THR A 355 -26.39 -1.11 -0.09
CA THR A 355 -27.34 -0.34 0.73
C THR A 355 -26.74 1.00 1.16
N ARG A 356 -25.52 1.02 1.69
CA ARG A 356 -24.88 2.20 2.29
C ARG A 356 -23.99 2.97 1.30
N LYS A 357 -23.59 2.34 0.20
CA LYS A 357 -22.81 2.94 -0.89
C LYS A 357 -21.53 3.63 -0.36
N ALA A 358 -21.30 4.91 -0.70
CA ALA A 358 -20.11 5.66 -0.28
C ALA A 358 -19.93 5.77 1.26
N GLU A 359 -20.96 5.46 2.05
CA GLU A 359 -20.93 5.46 3.51
C GLU A 359 -20.72 4.05 4.10
N ALA A 360 -20.66 3.02 3.26
CA ALA A 360 -20.55 1.64 3.70
C ALA A 360 -19.23 1.33 4.40
N SER A 361 -18.16 1.96 3.95
CA SER A 361 -16.83 1.78 4.53
C SER A 361 -16.02 3.07 4.50
N ARG A 362 -15.07 3.17 5.43
CA ARG A 362 -14.05 4.22 5.42
C ARG A 362 -12.77 3.68 4.80
N VAL A 363 -12.13 4.47 3.96
CA VAL A 363 -10.82 4.16 3.39
C VAL A 363 -9.77 4.88 4.23
N ILE A 364 -9.06 4.13 5.05
CA ILE A 364 -8.03 4.65 5.96
C ILE A 364 -6.66 4.36 5.35
N ALA A 365 -5.83 5.39 5.19
CA ALA A 365 -4.49 5.25 4.64
C ALA A 365 -3.44 5.95 5.51
N ILE A 366 -2.17 5.55 5.34
CA ILE A 366 -1.03 6.31 5.86
C ILE A 366 -0.86 7.55 4.99
N GLY A 367 -1.11 8.71 5.60
CA GLY A 367 -1.01 9.99 4.91
C GLY A 367 0.42 10.29 4.48
N ARG A 368 0.58 10.79 3.27
CA ARG A 368 1.87 11.21 2.71
C ARG A 368 1.72 12.45 1.84
N TRP A 369 2.79 13.21 1.68
CA TRP A 369 2.81 14.27 0.70
C TRP A 369 2.95 13.66 -0.70
N GLN A 370 1.97 13.92 -1.54
CA GLN A 370 1.97 13.52 -2.94
C GLN A 370 2.30 14.74 -3.80
N PRO A 371 3.39 14.71 -4.56
CA PRO A 371 3.78 15.84 -5.39
C PRO A 371 2.83 16.02 -6.57
N ALA A 372 2.47 17.27 -6.86
CA ALA A 372 1.68 17.64 -8.03
C ALA A 372 2.55 17.97 -9.26
N SER A 373 3.86 18.15 -9.07
CA SER A 373 4.80 18.51 -10.14
C SER A 373 6.13 17.77 -9.99
N ARG A 374 6.95 17.79 -11.06
CA ARG A 374 8.32 17.21 -11.01
C ARG A 374 9.24 17.91 -10.01
N LEU A 375 9.09 19.21 -9.84
CA LEU A 375 9.86 19.98 -8.87
C LEU A 375 9.44 19.59 -7.44
N GLU A 376 8.14 19.48 -7.18
CA GLU A 376 7.65 19.00 -5.91
C GLU A 376 8.09 17.56 -5.64
N ALA A 377 8.16 16.69 -6.66
CA ALA A 377 8.67 15.33 -6.52
C ALA A 377 10.12 15.30 -6.01
N ALA A 378 10.97 16.23 -6.46
CA ALA A 378 12.34 16.36 -5.97
C ALA A 378 12.39 16.74 -4.46
N LEU A 379 11.43 17.52 -3.99
CA LEU A 379 11.34 17.96 -2.58
C LEU A 379 10.47 17.04 -1.72
N ALA A 380 9.66 16.18 -2.34
CA ALA A 380 8.74 15.29 -1.63
C ALA A 380 9.48 14.29 -0.73
N VAL A 381 10.66 13.81 -1.13
CA VAL A 381 11.42 12.85 -0.34
C VAL A 381 11.85 13.44 1.01
N PRO A 382 12.62 14.54 1.07
CA PRO A 382 12.98 15.12 2.38
C PRO A 382 11.75 15.59 3.15
N GLY A 383 10.73 16.12 2.50
CA GLY A 383 9.47 16.53 3.14
C GLY A 383 8.71 15.35 3.76
N ASN A 384 8.62 14.22 3.07
CA ASN A 384 8.01 13.01 3.61
C ASN A 384 8.85 12.40 4.73
N LEU A 385 10.18 12.37 4.62
CA LEU A 385 11.06 11.89 5.69
C LEU A 385 10.94 12.79 6.95
N LEU A 386 10.85 14.10 6.76
CA LEU A 386 10.56 15.00 7.87
C LEU A 386 9.17 14.74 8.48
N ARG A 387 8.14 14.52 7.64
CA ARG A 387 6.79 14.16 8.09
C ARG A 387 6.80 12.90 8.95
N LEU A 388 7.63 11.89 8.62
CA LEU A 388 7.74 10.67 9.43
C LEU A 388 8.12 10.98 10.89
N LEU A 389 8.95 11.99 11.15
CA LEU A 389 9.30 12.39 12.51
C LEU A 389 8.10 12.96 13.28
N PHE A 390 7.24 13.75 12.61
CA PHE A 390 6.02 14.31 13.20
C PHE A 390 4.89 13.28 13.37
N THR A 391 4.94 12.18 12.63
CA THR A 391 3.91 11.12 12.68
C THR A 391 4.39 9.86 13.39
N ALA A 392 5.68 9.78 13.72
CA ALA A 392 6.26 8.71 14.53
C ALA A 392 5.70 8.72 15.95
N SER A 393 5.27 7.57 16.46
CA SER A 393 4.75 7.46 17.83
C SER A 393 5.81 7.87 18.87
N ARG A 394 5.38 8.23 20.08
CA ARG A 394 6.31 8.60 21.17
C ARG A 394 7.41 7.56 21.43
N PRO A 395 7.12 6.23 21.45
CA PRO A 395 8.16 5.22 21.55
C PRO A 395 9.19 5.26 20.41
N HIS A 396 8.77 5.56 19.16
CA HIS A 396 9.71 5.76 18.05
C HIS A 396 10.60 6.98 18.27
N GLY A 397 10.03 8.09 18.75
CA GLY A 397 10.79 9.29 19.11
C GLY A 397 11.88 8.97 20.13
N ALA A 398 11.55 8.24 21.19
CA ALA A 398 12.53 7.79 22.18
C ALA A 398 13.60 6.88 21.59
N ALA A 399 13.24 5.94 20.73
CA ALA A 399 14.20 5.06 20.03
C ALA A 399 15.14 5.86 19.12
N LEU A 400 14.63 6.83 18.36
CA LEU A 400 15.44 7.73 17.52
C LEU A 400 16.46 8.51 18.34
N LEU A 401 16.05 9.07 19.48
CA LEU A 401 16.96 9.78 20.41
C LEU A 401 18.05 8.84 20.96
N ALA A 402 17.69 7.62 21.33
CA ALA A 402 18.65 6.62 21.77
C ALA A 402 19.69 6.29 20.66
N TRP A 403 19.26 6.08 19.42
CA TRP A 403 20.14 5.85 18.28
C TRP A 403 21.08 7.04 18.00
N ILE A 404 20.58 8.28 18.10
CA ILE A 404 21.39 9.49 17.95
C ILE A 404 22.45 9.55 19.05
N SER A 405 22.08 9.25 20.31
CA SER A 405 22.99 9.27 21.46
C SER A 405 24.10 8.21 21.34
N VAL A 406 23.72 6.97 21.01
CA VAL A 406 24.70 5.89 20.78
C VAL A 406 25.67 6.25 19.65
N SER A 407 25.15 6.78 18.53
CA SER A 407 25.96 7.21 17.40
C SER A 407 26.94 8.33 17.79
N ALA A 408 26.47 9.29 18.59
CA ALA A 408 27.32 10.39 19.09
C ALA A 408 28.45 9.89 19.98
N ILE A 409 28.19 8.96 20.90
CA ILE A 409 29.20 8.33 21.77
C ILE A 409 30.24 7.58 20.96
N LEU A 410 29.80 6.78 20.00
CA LEU A 410 30.71 6.01 19.14
C LEU A 410 31.61 6.92 18.30
N LEU A 411 31.08 8.02 17.77
CA LEU A 411 31.85 9.02 17.02
C LEU A 411 32.85 9.79 17.91
N ALA A 412 32.47 10.11 19.15
CA ALA A 412 33.34 10.78 20.11
C ALA A 412 34.52 9.90 20.48
N ARG A 413 34.31 8.59 20.76
CA ARG A 413 35.37 7.62 21.07
C ARG A 413 36.37 7.42 19.94
N ARG A 414 35.99 7.61 18.67
CA ARG A 414 36.89 7.53 17.52
C ARG A 414 37.80 8.75 17.38
N ARG A 415 37.46 9.88 18.01
CA ARG A 415 38.21 11.15 17.95
C ARG A 415 39.24 11.32 19.08
N THR A 416 39.10 10.52 20.16
CA THR A 416 40.11 10.52 21.21
C THR A 416 41.34 9.73 20.71
N PRO A 417 42.52 10.36 20.65
CA PRO A 417 43.78 9.61 20.34
C PRO A 417 43.92 8.48 21.36
N ARG A 418 44.23 7.27 20.91
CA ARG A 418 44.70 6.23 21.83
C ARG A 418 46.05 6.69 22.39
N PRO A 419 46.25 6.61 23.74
CA PRO A 419 47.52 6.98 24.36
C PRO A 419 48.68 6.16 23.82
#